data_daebf47f9d3e3811d9a540150b73525a
#
_entry.id   daebf47f9d3e3811d9a540150b73525a
#
_cell.length_a   1.000
_cell.length_b   1.000
_cell.length_c   1.000
_cell.angle_alpha   90.00
_cell.angle_beta   90.00
_cell.angle_gamma   90.00
#
_symmetry.space_group_name_H-M   'P 1'
#
loop_
_entity.id
_entity.type
_entity.pdbx_description
1 polymer ?
#
loop_
_entity_poly.entity_id
_entity_poly.type
_entity_poly.pdbx_seq_one_letter_code
_entity_poly.pdbx_strand_id
1 'polypeptide(L)'
;MNFEMEASALLVLAGLAGCRAGVVCAVYAQRSTGDFVTGAAKDAAEAACVETGLESLLILADMDRRKREAATDRWRPSLGI
;
A
#
# COMPACT_ATOMS: atom_id res chain seq x y z
N MET A 1 7.59 -13.82 3.29
CA MET A 1 6.74 -13.48 4.46
C MET A 1 7.17 -12.15 5.05
N ASN A 2 6.23 -11.34 5.43
CA ASN A 2 6.49 -10.03 5.99
C ASN A 2 6.24 -10.00 7.50
N PHE A 3 7.16 -9.39 8.25
CA PHE A 3 7.03 -9.18 9.69
C PHE A 3 6.83 -7.69 9.96
N GLU A 4 5.61 -7.33 10.15
CA GLU A 4 5.18 -5.98 10.40
C GLU A 4 4.15 -6.03 11.53
N MET A 5 4.16 -5.05 12.43
CA MET A 5 3.46 -5.18 13.70
C MET A 5 2.14 -4.41 13.79
N GLU A 6 1.89 -3.45 12.91
CA GLU A 6 0.74 -2.56 13.02
C GLU A 6 -0.28 -2.73 11.91
N ALA A 7 0.07 -3.39 10.79
CA ALA A 7 -0.81 -3.48 9.63
C ALA A 7 -2.13 -4.17 9.96
N SER A 8 -2.10 -5.25 10.73
CA SER A 8 -3.33 -5.97 11.08
C SER A 8 -4.29 -5.10 11.89
N ALA A 9 -3.78 -4.34 12.85
CA ALA A 9 -4.59 -3.42 13.64
C ALA A 9 -5.18 -2.32 12.76
N LEU A 10 -4.35 -1.72 11.89
CA LEU A 10 -4.80 -0.67 10.98
C LEU A 10 -5.91 -1.16 10.06
N LEU A 11 -5.72 -2.31 9.42
CA LEU A 11 -6.69 -2.85 8.47
C LEU A 11 -8.02 -3.21 9.14
N VAL A 12 -7.96 -3.83 10.33
CA VAL A 12 -9.17 -4.19 11.06
C VAL A 12 -9.91 -2.96 11.53
N LEU A 13 -9.23 -2.00 12.16
CA LEU A 13 -9.85 -0.79 12.67
C LEU A 13 -10.41 0.08 11.55
N ALA A 14 -9.69 0.21 10.43
CA ALA A 14 -10.19 0.94 9.28
C ALA A 14 -11.45 0.29 8.70
N GLY A 15 -11.49 -1.03 8.61
CA GLY A 15 -12.67 -1.77 8.16
C GLY A 15 -13.87 -1.53 9.06
N LEU A 16 -13.66 -1.57 10.37
CA LEU A 16 -14.73 -1.29 11.35
C LEU A 16 -15.23 0.14 11.27
N ALA A 17 -14.35 1.08 10.96
CA ALA A 17 -14.72 2.50 10.81
C ALA A 17 -15.29 2.83 9.42
N GLY A 18 -15.37 1.88 8.52
CA GLY A 18 -15.83 2.10 7.15
C GLY A 18 -14.84 2.83 6.25
N CYS A 19 -13.56 2.82 6.63
CA CYS A 19 -12.48 3.46 5.86
C CYS A 19 -11.71 2.42 5.08
N ARG A 20 -11.14 2.85 3.95
CA ARG A 20 -10.23 2.01 3.19
C ARG A 20 -8.81 2.25 3.70
N ALA A 21 -8.02 1.17 3.75
CA ALA A 21 -6.63 1.25 4.18
C ALA A 21 -5.78 0.27 3.38
N GLY A 22 -4.52 0.59 3.24
CA GLY A 22 -3.54 -0.28 2.62
C GLY A 22 -2.18 -0.07 3.26
N VAL A 23 -1.25 -0.96 2.96
CA VAL A 23 0.09 -0.93 3.53
C VAL A 23 1.12 -1.19 2.46
N VAL A 24 2.19 -0.39 2.47
CA VAL A 24 3.36 -0.59 1.63
C VAL A 24 4.55 -0.74 2.56
N CYS A 25 5.36 -1.77 2.34
CA CYS A 25 6.49 -2.05 3.20
C CYS A 25 7.79 -2.05 2.40
N ALA A 26 8.85 -1.52 3.01
CA ALA A 26 10.22 -1.68 2.54
C ALA A 26 10.90 -2.75 3.40
N VAL A 27 11.71 -3.60 2.77
CA VAL A 27 12.41 -4.67 3.49
C VAL A 27 13.73 -4.12 4.00
N TYR A 28 13.85 -3.98 5.32
CA TYR A 28 15.07 -3.50 5.98
C TYR A 28 15.95 -4.62 6.52
N ALA A 29 15.35 -5.78 6.79
CA ALA A 29 16.04 -6.91 7.38
C ALA A 29 15.46 -8.20 6.85
N GLN A 30 16.33 -9.18 6.59
CA GLN A 30 15.95 -10.53 6.22
C GLN A 30 16.35 -11.47 7.35
N ARG A 31 15.38 -11.94 8.12
CA ARG A 31 15.65 -12.74 9.32
C ARG A 31 16.32 -14.07 9.02
N SER A 32 15.99 -14.68 7.88
CA SER A 32 16.58 -15.96 7.47
C SER A 32 18.06 -15.86 7.14
N THR A 33 18.54 -14.71 6.68
CA THR A 33 19.94 -14.46 6.33
C THR A 33 20.66 -13.55 7.33
N GLY A 34 19.90 -12.86 8.20
CA GLY A 34 20.45 -11.89 9.13
C GLY A 34 20.90 -10.59 8.48
N ASP A 35 20.57 -10.35 7.24
CA ASP A 35 20.96 -9.15 6.52
C ASP A 35 20.06 -7.96 6.85
N PHE A 36 20.66 -6.78 6.95
CA PHE A 36 19.98 -5.52 7.19
C PHE A 36 20.36 -4.50 6.15
N VAL A 37 19.37 -3.75 5.69
CA VAL A 37 19.60 -2.61 4.83
C VAL A 37 20.00 -1.43 5.68
N THR A 38 21.11 -0.77 5.33
CA THR A 38 21.66 0.36 6.09
C THR A 38 22.07 1.51 5.17
N GLY A 39 22.27 2.71 5.75
CA GLY A 39 22.80 3.86 5.05
C GLY A 39 21.95 4.33 3.88
N ALA A 40 22.60 4.65 2.78
CA ALA A 40 21.95 5.19 1.59
C ALA A 40 20.90 4.23 1.00
N ALA A 41 21.16 2.92 1.08
CA ALA A 41 20.20 1.93 0.58
C ALA A 41 18.89 1.95 1.39
N LYS A 42 18.99 2.14 2.73
CA LYS A 42 17.81 2.28 3.57
C LYS A 42 17.03 3.55 3.22
N ASP A 43 17.71 4.67 3.04
CA ASP A 43 17.08 5.95 2.69
C ASP A 43 16.38 5.85 1.33
N ALA A 44 17.01 5.21 0.36
CA ALA A 44 16.41 4.99 -0.96
C ALA A 44 15.17 4.09 -0.87
N ALA A 45 15.22 3.04 -0.05
CA ALA A 45 14.08 2.15 0.15
C ALA A 45 12.91 2.88 0.83
N GLU A 46 13.18 3.72 1.81
CA GLU A 46 12.16 4.54 2.46
C GLU A 46 11.50 5.50 1.48
N ALA A 47 12.31 6.20 0.68
CA ALA A 47 11.80 7.14 -0.31
C ALA A 47 10.93 6.44 -1.34
N ALA A 48 11.35 5.29 -1.85
CA ALA A 48 10.57 4.50 -2.79
C ALA A 48 9.27 4.01 -2.18
N CYS A 49 9.29 3.60 -0.92
CA CYS A 49 8.10 3.15 -0.20
C CYS A 49 7.08 4.28 -0.05
N VAL A 50 7.51 5.47 0.35
CA VAL A 50 6.64 6.64 0.49
C VAL A 50 6.05 7.04 -0.86
N GLU A 51 6.89 7.09 -1.90
CA GLU A 51 6.44 7.44 -3.25
C GLU A 51 5.40 6.45 -3.77
N THR A 52 5.63 5.16 -3.60
CA THR A 52 4.68 4.12 -3.99
C THR A 52 3.34 4.29 -3.28
N GLY A 53 3.38 4.56 -1.97
CA GLY A 53 2.16 4.81 -1.20
C GLY A 53 1.40 6.03 -1.69
N LEU A 54 2.09 7.13 -1.95
CA LEU A 54 1.46 8.36 -2.44
C LEU A 54 0.88 8.18 -3.85
N GLU A 55 1.62 7.52 -4.75
CA GLU A 55 1.12 7.25 -6.10
C GLU A 55 -0.08 6.33 -6.09
N SER A 56 -0.13 5.36 -5.18
CA SER A 56 -1.28 4.46 -5.08
C SER A 56 -2.56 5.19 -4.73
N LEU A 57 -2.48 6.28 -3.95
CA LEU A 57 -3.64 7.11 -3.65
C LEU A 57 -4.17 7.82 -4.90
N LEU A 58 -3.28 8.29 -5.79
CA LEU A 58 -3.68 8.90 -7.05
C LEU A 58 -4.35 7.87 -7.98
N ILE A 59 -3.80 6.67 -8.04
CA ILE A 59 -4.39 5.57 -8.82
C ILE A 59 -5.78 5.22 -8.26
N LEU A 60 -5.91 5.13 -6.95
CA LEU A 60 -7.18 4.84 -6.30
C LEU A 60 -8.22 5.91 -6.60
N ALA A 61 -7.83 7.18 -6.59
CA ALA A 61 -8.72 8.28 -6.94
C ALA A 61 -9.21 8.17 -8.40
N ASP A 62 -8.31 7.79 -9.32
CA ASP A 62 -8.69 7.54 -10.71
C ASP A 62 -9.63 6.35 -10.85
N MET A 63 -9.36 5.27 -10.11
CA MET A 63 -10.26 4.11 -10.07
C MET A 63 -11.65 4.50 -9.57
N ASP A 64 -11.73 5.31 -8.52
CA ASP A 64 -13.00 5.79 -7.99
C ASP A 64 -13.77 6.61 -9.03
N ARG A 65 -13.08 7.47 -9.76
CA ARG A 65 -13.67 8.25 -10.84
C ARG A 65 -14.24 7.35 -11.92
N ARG A 66 -13.48 6.34 -12.36
CA ARG A 66 -13.93 5.37 -13.38
C ARG A 66 -15.12 4.56 -12.91
N LYS A 67 -15.16 4.19 -11.63
CA LYS A 67 -16.32 3.51 -11.06
C LYS A 67 -17.57 4.39 -11.10
N ARG A 68 -17.44 5.68 -10.79
CA ARG A 68 -18.57 6.62 -10.87
C ARG A 68 -19.08 6.75 -12.30
N GLU A 69 -18.18 6.86 -13.26
CA GLU A 69 -18.53 6.95 -14.68
C GLU A 69 -19.23 5.69 -15.18
N ALA A 70 -18.85 4.52 -14.66
CA ALA A 70 -19.45 3.23 -15.01
C ALA A 70 -20.68 2.91 -14.16
N ALA A 71 -21.10 3.79 -13.27
CA ALA A 71 -22.24 3.63 -12.36
C ALA A 71 -22.15 2.34 -11.51
N THR A 72 -20.95 2.06 -10.98
CA THR A 72 -20.70 0.91 -10.12
C THR A 72 -19.89 1.34 -8.90
N ASP A 73 -20.05 0.60 -7.79
CA ASP A 73 -19.28 0.81 -6.57
C ASP A 73 -18.09 -0.16 -6.46
N ARG A 74 -17.91 -1.03 -7.47
CA ARG A 74 -16.85 -2.03 -7.46
C ARG A 74 -15.95 -1.87 -8.67
N TRP A 75 -14.64 -2.06 -8.43
CA TRP A 75 -13.68 -2.09 -9.51
C TRP A 75 -13.79 -3.41 -10.29
N ARG A 76 -13.73 -3.30 -11.62
CA ARG A 76 -13.67 -4.44 -12.52
C ARG A 76 -12.53 -4.25 -13.50
N PRO A 77 -11.85 -5.33 -13.91
CA PRO A 77 -10.76 -5.21 -14.89
C PRO A 77 -11.20 -4.57 -16.21
N SER A 78 -12.47 -4.71 -16.58
CA SER A 78 -13.02 -4.11 -17.81
C SER A 78 -13.05 -2.59 -17.77
N LEU A 79 -12.92 -1.95 -16.59
CA LEU A 79 -12.81 -0.49 -16.47
C LEU A 79 -11.43 0.02 -16.88
N GLY A 80 -10.44 -0.86 -16.95
CA GLY A 80 -9.11 -0.65 -17.51
C GLY A 80 -8.20 0.25 -16.69
N ILE A 81 -7.04 -0.23 -16.34
CA ILE A 81 -5.86 0.54 -15.92
C ILE A 81 -4.65 -0.13 -16.51
#